data_2293bf77f25b9db44e09f610dcc3f409
#
_entry.id   2293bf77f25b9db44e09f610dcc3f409
#
_cell.length_a   1.000
_cell.length_b   1.000
_cell.length_c   1.000
_cell.angle_alpha   90.00
_cell.angle_beta   90.00
_cell.angle_gamma   90.00
#
_symmetry.space_group_name_H-M   'P 1'
#
loop_
_entity.id
_entity.type
_entity.pdbx_description
1 polymer ?
#
loop_
_entity_poly.entity_id
_entity_poly.type
_entity_poly.pdbx_seq_one_letter_code
_entity_poly.pdbx_strand_id
1 'polypeptide(L)'
;MSRNFETFFSQLIETNMTLDIIADFAKARKNVGKISIKLHQLNYLIGKEDLRQAVYDLFNENSAVFDILGILTAVHDNKKVLTSDGETVLLDSYFTSPEKVFAYITETGLAEIFQNKEITNLVDYVFGVEIGMDSHSRKNRTGKNMAATVVRMFDAAGVTYRTEVRSTEFLDIISLGVDVKRFDFVIKTAVKTYLIETNFYNSSESKLNETARSYSDIAPKINQYPAFEFVWITDGKIWHTAKNKLEEAFSIIPSLYNLTTLPDFIRQIKTEGILE
;
A
#
# COMPACT_ATOMS: atom_id res chain seq x y z
N MET A 1 3.22 -13.67 -33.43
CA MET A 1 2.90 -14.95 -32.75
C MET A 1 1.44 -14.91 -32.34
N SER A 2 0.71 -16.01 -32.46
CA SER A 2 -0.67 -16.11 -31.97
C SER A 2 -0.66 -15.95 -30.43
N ARG A 3 -1.47 -15.04 -29.89
CA ARG A 3 -1.63 -14.88 -28.44
C ARG A 3 -2.24 -16.17 -27.87
N ASN A 4 -1.58 -16.75 -26.88
CA ASN A 4 -2.06 -17.97 -26.21
C ASN A 4 -2.25 -17.70 -24.72
N PHE A 5 -3.48 -17.85 -24.22
CA PHE A 5 -3.82 -17.57 -22.83
C PHE A 5 -3.07 -18.48 -21.87
N GLU A 6 -2.99 -19.78 -22.14
CA GLU A 6 -2.32 -20.73 -21.22
C GLU A 6 -0.83 -20.41 -21.10
N THR A 7 -0.18 -19.99 -22.17
CA THR A 7 1.21 -19.53 -22.12
C THR A 7 1.33 -18.26 -21.27
N PHE A 8 0.49 -17.25 -21.51
CA PHE A 8 0.45 -16.02 -20.72
C PHE A 8 0.21 -16.34 -19.24
N PHE A 9 -0.76 -17.19 -18.94
CA PHE A 9 -1.17 -17.54 -17.59
C PHE A 9 -0.08 -18.30 -16.82
N SER A 10 0.63 -19.21 -17.49
CA SER A 10 1.75 -19.95 -16.90
C SER A 10 2.96 -19.08 -16.56
N GLN A 11 3.07 -17.90 -17.15
CA GLN A 11 4.17 -16.95 -16.94
C GLN A 11 3.91 -15.97 -15.80
N LEU A 12 2.72 -15.99 -15.17
CA LEU A 12 2.43 -15.14 -14.04
C LEU A 12 3.39 -15.41 -12.88
N ILE A 13 4.00 -14.34 -12.37
CA ILE A 13 4.99 -14.45 -11.28
C ILE A 13 4.32 -14.45 -9.92
N GLU A 14 4.97 -15.03 -8.93
CA GLU A 14 4.43 -15.15 -7.58
C GLU A 14 4.50 -13.85 -6.79
N THR A 15 5.53 -13.06 -7.00
CA THR A 15 5.76 -11.82 -6.28
C THR A 15 6.53 -10.81 -7.13
N ASN A 16 6.21 -9.54 -6.94
CA ASN A 16 7.02 -8.42 -7.41
C ASN A 16 7.72 -7.70 -6.26
N MET A 17 7.74 -8.33 -5.07
CA MET A 17 8.35 -7.75 -3.89
C MET A 17 9.88 -7.79 -4.00
N THR A 18 10.51 -6.63 -3.91
CA THR A 18 11.96 -6.49 -3.83
C THR A 18 12.40 -6.25 -2.38
N LEU A 19 13.65 -6.53 -2.04
CA LEU A 19 14.14 -6.43 -0.65
C LEU A 19 14.02 -5.02 -0.07
N ASP A 20 14.18 -4.00 -0.89
CA ASP A 20 14.10 -2.58 -0.51
C ASP A 20 12.71 -2.12 -0.05
N ILE A 21 11.65 -2.85 -0.40
CA ILE A 21 10.28 -2.50 0.01
C ILE A 21 9.76 -3.29 1.22
N ILE A 22 10.53 -4.27 1.73
CA ILE A 22 10.10 -5.12 2.84
C ILE A 22 9.88 -4.31 4.11
N ALA A 23 10.78 -3.37 4.41
CA ALA A 23 10.69 -2.51 5.58
C ALA A 23 11.09 -1.08 5.25
N ASP A 24 10.38 -0.11 5.84
CA ASP A 24 10.70 1.31 5.70
C ASP A 24 11.29 1.85 7.00
N PHE A 25 12.58 1.57 7.20
CA PHE A 25 13.32 2.04 8.38
C PHE A 25 13.42 3.59 8.44
N ALA A 26 13.41 4.26 7.30
CA ALA A 26 13.45 5.72 7.27
C ALA A 26 12.15 6.34 7.83
N LYS A 27 11.00 5.78 7.45
CA LYS A 27 9.70 6.15 7.98
C LYS A 27 9.59 5.87 9.47
N ALA A 28 9.97 4.67 9.92
CA ALA A 28 9.95 4.30 11.32
C ALA A 28 10.82 5.25 12.16
N ARG A 29 12.06 5.53 11.71
CA ARG A 29 12.95 6.49 12.38
C ARG A 29 12.34 7.88 12.47
N LYS A 30 11.71 8.36 11.40
CA LYS A 30 11.03 9.67 11.39
C LYS A 30 9.86 9.71 12.37
N ASN A 31 9.05 8.66 12.46
CA ASN A 31 7.90 8.59 13.37
C ASN A 31 8.37 8.54 14.83
N VAL A 32 9.28 7.64 15.16
CA VAL A 32 9.84 7.51 16.51
C VAL A 32 10.54 8.80 16.94
N GLY A 33 11.29 9.44 16.04
CA GLY A 33 11.97 10.70 16.33
C GLY A 33 11.04 11.83 16.80
N LYS A 34 9.78 11.86 16.33
CA LYS A 34 8.79 12.86 16.77
C LYS A 34 8.36 12.70 18.22
N ILE A 35 8.41 11.49 18.76
CA ILE A 35 7.90 11.15 20.08
C ILE A 35 8.98 10.62 21.03
N SER A 36 10.23 10.59 20.59
CA SER A 36 11.35 10.02 21.35
C SER A 36 11.50 10.61 22.76
N ILE A 37 11.33 11.92 22.92
CA ILE A 37 11.42 12.56 24.24
C ILE A 37 10.36 12.01 25.18
N LYS A 38 9.11 11.88 24.72
CA LYS A 38 8.01 11.29 25.52
C LYS A 38 8.31 9.81 25.85
N LEU A 39 8.84 9.04 24.92
CA LEU A 39 9.23 7.64 25.14
C LEU A 39 10.35 7.54 26.19
N HIS A 40 11.34 8.43 26.15
CA HIS A 40 12.39 8.48 27.19
C HIS A 40 11.81 8.77 28.57
N GLN A 41 10.84 9.68 28.67
CA GLN A 41 10.16 9.97 29.93
C GLN A 41 9.32 8.78 30.41
N LEU A 42 8.62 8.07 29.51
CA LEU A 42 7.86 6.87 29.84
C LEU A 42 8.75 5.70 30.28
N ASN A 43 10.05 5.65 29.91
CA ASN A 43 11.00 4.68 30.42
C ASN A 43 11.11 4.73 31.96
N TYR A 44 10.73 5.85 32.58
CA TYR A 44 10.67 5.97 34.05
C TYR A 44 9.77 4.90 34.68
N LEU A 45 8.75 4.41 33.98
CA LEU A 45 7.83 3.40 34.47
C LEU A 45 8.43 1.98 34.50
N ILE A 46 9.49 1.75 33.73
CA ILE A 46 10.08 0.40 33.59
C ILE A 46 10.75 -0.03 34.89
N GLY A 47 10.37 -1.20 35.39
CA GLY A 47 10.94 -1.83 36.58
C GLY A 47 10.57 -1.15 37.90
N LYS A 48 9.52 -0.32 37.91
CA LYS A 48 8.99 0.23 39.16
C LYS A 48 8.21 -0.84 39.94
N GLU A 49 8.54 -1.01 41.22
CA GLU A 49 7.80 -1.90 42.13
C GLU A 49 6.37 -1.40 42.34
N ASP A 50 6.23 -0.11 42.70
CA ASP A 50 4.95 0.57 42.75
C ASP A 50 4.69 1.33 41.43
N LEU A 51 4.21 0.61 40.42
CA LEU A 51 3.90 1.17 39.13
C LEU A 51 2.79 2.22 39.18
N ARG A 52 1.82 2.03 40.11
CA ARG A 52 0.72 2.99 40.27
C ARG A 52 1.26 4.34 40.71
N GLN A 53 2.07 4.36 41.78
CA GLN A 53 2.66 5.60 42.27
C GLN A 53 3.56 6.24 41.20
N ALA A 54 4.33 5.44 40.47
CA ALA A 54 5.17 5.95 39.39
C ALA A 54 4.34 6.61 38.26
N VAL A 55 3.16 6.08 37.94
CA VAL A 55 2.25 6.71 36.96
C VAL A 55 1.74 8.06 37.49
N TYR A 56 1.37 8.13 38.77
CA TYR A 56 0.92 9.39 39.38
C TYR A 56 2.03 10.44 39.42
N ASP A 57 3.24 10.05 39.79
CA ASP A 57 4.39 10.95 39.83
C ASP A 57 4.70 11.51 38.43
N LEU A 58 4.77 10.65 37.42
CA LEU A 58 5.04 11.05 36.04
C LEU A 58 3.90 11.89 35.44
N PHE A 59 2.63 11.58 35.80
CA PHE A 59 1.48 12.35 35.32
C PHE A 59 1.48 13.77 35.90
N ASN A 60 1.82 13.92 37.18
CA ASN A 60 1.95 15.23 37.82
C ASN A 60 3.12 16.05 37.26
N GLU A 61 4.22 15.38 36.91
CA GLU A 61 5.38 16.04 36.30
C GLU A 61 5.09 16.47 34.86
N ASN A 62 4.56 15.56 34.03
CA ASN A 62 4.26 15.83 32.62
C ASN A 62 3.18 14.88 32.08
N SER A 63 1.91 15.26 32.21
CA SER A 63 0.78 14.46 31.74
C SER A 63 0.81 14.19 30.23
N ALA A 64 1.39 15.09 29.44
CA ALA A 64 1.42 14.98 27.99
C ALA A 64 2.25 13.80 27.46
N VAL A 65 3.05 13.15 28.30
CA VAL A 65 3.80 11.95 27.88
C VAL A 65 2.87 10.76 27.65
N PHE A 66 1.70 10.75 28.25
CA PHE A 66 0.73 9.67 28.14
C PHE A 66 -0.10 9.71 26.84
N ASP A 67 -0.11 10.84 26.12
CA ASP A 67 -0.82 10.96 24.83
C ASP A 67 -0.36 9.94 23.79
N ILE A 68 0.83 9.37 23.98
CA ILE A 68 1.43 8.41 23.04
C ILE A 68 1.34 6.95 23.50
N LEU A 69 0.65 6.67 24.61
CA LEU A 69 0.57 5.30 25.16
C LEU A 69 -0.03 4.29 24.16
N GLY A 70 -0.95 4.72 23.31
CA GLY A 70 -1.55 3.86 22.29
C GLY A 70 -0.53 3.17 21.40
N ILE A 71 0.61 3.82 21.11
CA ILE A 71 1.63 3.21 20.26
C ILE A 71 2.28 1.97 20.89
N LEU A 72 2.31 1.89 22.23
CA LEU A 72 2.88 0.72 22.93
C LEU A 72 2.01 -0.53 22.75
N THR A 73 0.75 -0.36 22.36
CA THR A 73 -0.18 -1.44 22.01
C THR A 73 -0.47 -1.46 20.49
N ALA A 74 0.43 -0.89 19.69
CA ALA A 74 0.32 -0.82 18.24
C ALA A 74 -0.95 -0.09 17.73
N VAL A 75 -1.38 0.96 18.44
CA VAL A 75 -2.52 1.79 18.05
C VAL A 75 -2.05 3.22 17.76
N HIS A 76 -2.27 3.70 16.53
CA HIS A 76 -1.98 5.09 16.13
C HIS A 76 -3.21 5.99 16.21
N ASP A 77 -4.38 5.43 15.91
CA ASP A 77 -5.60 6.21 15.77
C ASP A 77 -6.40 6.18 17.07
N ASN A 78 -7.09 7.28 17.37
CA ASN A 78 -8.01 7.35 18.49
C ASN A 78 -9.25 6.49 18.20
N LYS A 79 -9.24 5.25 18.66
CA LYS A 79 -10.30 4.26 18.46
C LYS A 79 -11.35 4.33 19.54
N LYS A 80 -12.57 3.92 19.21
CA LYS A 80 -13.59 3.61 20.20
C LYS A 80 -13.31 2.26 20.83
N VAL A 81 -13.35 2.20 22.13
CA VAL A 81 -13.21 0.98 22.94
C VAL A 81 -14.40 0.82 23.85
N LEU A 82 -14.71 -0.41 24.22
CA LEU A 82 -15.76 -0.73 25.20
C LEU A 82 -15.12 -0.79 26.58
N THR A 83 -15.68 -0.07 27.54
CA THR A 83 -15.26 -0.16 28.96
C THR A 83 -15.80 -1.43 29.61
N SER A 84 -15.27 -1.80 30.78
CA SER A 84 -15.78 -2.92 31.60
C SER A 84 -17.26 -2.78 31.94
N ASP A 85 -17.76 -1.55 32.04
CA ASP A 85 -19.16 -1.24 32.33
C ASP A 85 -20.07 -1.22 31.10
N GLY A 86 -19.53 -1.54 29.92
CA GLY A 86 -20.25 -1.61 28.65
C GLY A 86 -20.45 -0.27 27.93
N GLU A 87 -19.79 0.79 28.36
CA GLU A 87 -19.82 2.09 27.68
C GLU A 87 -18.81 2.16 26.57
N THR A 88 -19.16 2.87 25.49
CA THR A 88 -18.24 3.13 24.37
C THR A 88 -17.57 4.49 24.56
N VAL A 89 -16.27 4.48 24.74
CA VAL A 89 -15.45 5.69 24.91
C VAL A 89 -14.33 5.77 23.87
N LEU A 90 -13.76 6.97 23.68
CA LEU A 90 -12.55 7.12 22.88
C LEU A 90 -11.33 6.68 23.70
N LEU A 91 -10.37 6.02 23.05
CA LEU A 91 -9.13 5.55 23.68
C LEU A 91 -8.38 6.66 24.40
N ASP A 92 -8.29 7.85 23.79
CA ASP A 92 -7.60 9.00 24.37
C ASP A 92 -8.21 9.45 25.71
N SER A 93 -9.47 9.11 25.98
CA SER A 93 -10.09 9.41 27.27
C SER A 93 -9.41 8.71 28.45
N TYR A 94 -8.68 7.61 28.20
CA TYR A 94 -7.88 6.92 29.21
C TYR A 94 -6.61 7.71 29.61
N PHE A 95 -6.18 8.67 28.81
CA PHE A 95 -4.94 9.41 29.04
C PHE A 95 -5.15 10.75 29.77
N THR A 96 -6.36 10.98 30.27
CA THR A 96 -6.77 12.27 30.86
C THR A 96 -6.59 12.37 32.36
N SER A 97 -6.37 11.26 33.07
CA SER A 97 -6.06 11.24 34.50
C SER A 97 -5.15 10.07 34.87
N PRO A 98 -4.39 10.15 35.97
CA PRO A 98 -3.46 9.07 36.36
C PRO A 98 -4.18 7.75 36.65
N GLU A 99 -5.41 7.80 37.18
CA GLU A 99 -6.23 6.62 37.46
C GLU A 99 -6.56 5.88 36.14
N LYS A 100 -7.00 6.63 35.15
CA LYS A 100 -7.36 6.10 33.81
C LYS A 100 -6.14 5.58 33.07
N VAL A 101 -5.01 6.30 33.14
CA VAL A 101 -3.73 5.83 32.60
C VAL A 101 -3.33 4.51 33.25
N PHE A 102 -3.42 4.41 34.57
CA PHE A 102 -3.08 3.18 35.26
C PHE A 102 -4.04 2.03 34.89
N ALA A 103 -5.34 2.31 34.75
CA ALA A 103 -6.33 1.34 34.29
C ALA A 103 -5.95 0.85 32.87
N TYR A 104 -5.64 1.76 31.95
CA TYR A 104 -5.19 1.38 30.59
C TYR A 104 -3.95 0.47 30.61
N ILE A 105 -2.92 0.85 31.36
CA ILE A 105 -1.68 0.07 31.47
C ILE A 105 -1.96 -1.32 32.02
N THR A 106 -2.88 -1.43 32.99
CA THR A 106 -3.24 -2.71 33.63
C THR A 106 -4.11 -3.58 32.72
N GLU A 107 -5.17 -3.01 32.15
CA GLU A 107 -6.12 -3.73 31.30
C GLU A 107 -5.49 -4.21 29.98
N THR A 108 -4.50 -3.47 29.46
CA THR A 108 -3.76 -3.88 28.26
C THR A 108 -2.62 -4.88 28.53
N GLY A 109 -2.31 -5.17 29.79
CA GLY A 109 -1.18 -6.03 30.18
C GLY A 109 0.20 -5.34 30.18
N LEU A 110 0.27 -4.06 29.85
CA LEU A 110 1.54 -3.31 29.88
C LEU A 110 2.16 -3.22 31.28
N ALA A 111 1.33 -3.31 32.33
CA ALA A 111 1.81 -3.29 33.72
C ALA A 111 2.79 -4.43 34.00
N GLU A 112 2.44 -5.63 33.60
CA GLU A 112 3.28 -6.83 33.79
C GLU A 112 4.60 -6.71 32.98
N ILE A 113 4.51 -6.27 31.74
CA ILE A 113 5.66 -6.05 30.85
C ILE A 113 6.65 -5.03 31.46
N PHE A 114 6.13 -3.93 32.03
CA PHE A 114 6.96 -2.90 32.65
C PHE A 114 7.62 -3.42 33.93
N GLN A 115 6.87 -4.09 34.81
CA GLN A 115 7.37 -4.60 36.08
C GLN A 115 8.41 -5.70 35.90
N ASN A 116 8.19 -6.62 34.97
CA ASN A 116 9.11 -7.72 34.65
C ASN A 116 10.31 -7.28 33.81
N LYS A 117 10.36 -6.03 33.37
CA LYS A 117 11.42 -5.48 32.49
C LYS A 117 11.59 -6.25 31.18
N GLU A 118 10.49 -6.79 30.64
CA GLU A 118 10.51 -7.46 29.33
C GLU A 118 10.86 -6.49 28.22
N ILE A 119 10.54 -5.21 28.42
CA ILE A 119 10.97 -4.08 27.60
C ILE A 119 11.90 -3.21 28.46
N THR A 120 13.10 -2.91 27.98
CA THR A 120 14.07 -2.10 28.69
C THR A 120 14.22 -0.69 28.12
N ASN A 121 13.80 -0.47 26.89
CA ASN A 121 13.85 0.82 26.20
C ASN A 121 12.63 0.96 25.26
N LEU A 122 11.76 1.90 25.56
CA LEU A 122 10.54 2.14 24.79
C LEU A 122 10.83 2.75 23.41
N VAL A 123 11.96 3.43 23.22
CA VAL A 123 12.35 3.97 21.90
C VAL A 123 12.63 2.81 20.93
N ASP A 124 13.41 1.83 21.37
CA ASP A 124 13.75 0.65 20.55
C ASP A 124 12.51 -0.23 20.33
N TYR A 125 11.70 -0.42 21.37
CA TYR A 125 10.44 -1.15 21.28
C TYR A 125 9.51 -0.54 20.23
N VAL A 126 9.24 0.78 20.33
CA VAL A 126 8.35 1.49 19.40
C VAL A 126 8.92 1.52 17.99
N PHE A 127 10.25 1.54 17.84
CA PHE A 127 10.87 1.39 16.52
C PHE A 127 10.48 0.05 15.87
N GLY A 128 10.52 -1.04 16.63
CA GLY A 128 10.04 -2.35 16.17
C GLY A 128 8.54 -2.37 15.87
N VAL A 129 7.72 -1.74 16.72
CA VAL A 129 6.27 -1.60 16.52
C VAL A 129 5.95 -0.85 15.23
N GLU A 130 6.60 0.27 14.96
CA GLU A 130 6.45 1.06 13.73
C GLU A 130 6.75 0.23 12.47
N ILE A 131 7.80 -0.59 12.49
CA ILE A 131 8.11 -1.52 11.40
C ILE A 131 7.01 -2.57 11.23
N GLY A 132 6.51 -3.14 12.32
CA GLY A 132 5.45 -4.15 12.31
C GLY A 132 4.11 -3.60 11.80
N MET A 133 3.74 -2.40 12.21
CA MET A 133 2.49 -1.73 11.81
C MET A 133 2.47 -1.29 10.35
N ASP A 134 3.61 -1.25 9.69
CA ASP A 134 3.73 -0.83 8.28
C ASP A 134 3.17 -1.86 7.27
N SER A 135 2.42 -2.86 7.72
CA SER A 135 1.87 -3.93 6.87
C SER A 135 0.91 -3.42 5.79
N HIS A 136 0.05 -2.44 6.08
CA HIS A 136 -0.83 -1.82 5.08
C HIS A 136 -0.04 -0.98 4.07
N SER A 137 0.94 -0.24 4.53
CA SER A 137 1.84 0.51 3.64
C SER A 137 2.67 -0.42 2.76
N ARG A 138 3.01 -1.63 3.25
CA ARG A 138 3.67 -2.68 2.48
C ARG A 138 2.82 -3.15 1.30
N LYS A 139 1.51 -3.38 1.51
CA LYS A 139 0.57 -3.70 0.42
C LYS A 139 0.50 -2.58 -0.61
N ASN A 140 0.42 -1.32 -0.16
CA ASN A 140 0.41 -0.16 -1.05
C ASN A 140 1.74 -0.01 -1.80
N ARG A 141 2.89 -0.32 -1.16
CA ARG A 141 4.19 -0.34 -1.82
C ARG A 141 4.27 -1.44 -2.89
N THR A 142 3.66 -2.61 -2.66
CA THR A 142 3.63 -3.70 -3.65
C THR A 142 2.88 -3.27 -4.92
N GLY A 143 1.75 -2.55 -4.80
CA GLY A 143 1.06 -1.96 -5.95
C GLY A 143 1.92 -0.91 -6.67
N LYS A 144 2.54 0.01 -5.92
CA LYS A 144 3.50 0.98 -6.47
C LYS A 144 4.75 0.33 -7.05
N ASN A 145 5.14 -0.84 -6.55
CA ASN A 145 6.28 -1.60 -7.07
C ASN A 145 6.00 -2.18 -8.46
N MET A 146 4.74 -2.49 -8.80
CA MET A 146 4.40 -2.87 -10.17
C MET A 146 4.72 -1.73 -11.14
N ALA A 147 4.20 -0.53 -10.86
CA ALA A 147 4.51 0.66 -11.65
C ALA A 147 6.02 0.94 -11.68
N ALA A 148 6.71 0.86 -10.54
CA ALA A 148 8.16 1.05 -10.47
C ALA A 148 8.94 -0.02 -11.26
N THR A 149 8.47 -1.25 -11.32
CA THR A 149 9.08 -2.30 -12.14
C THR A 149 8.89 -2.02 -13.62
N VAL A 150 7.67 -1.60 -14.00
CA VAL A 150 7.39 -1.18 -15.40
C VAL A 150 8.25 0.02 -15.78
N VAL A 151 8.38 1.03 -14.89
CA VAL A 151 9.29 2.19 -15.07
C VAL A 151 10.72 1.72 -15.35
N ARG A 152 11.29 0.85 -14.49
CA ARG A 152 12.65 0.34 -14.72
C ARG A 152 12.83 -0.34 -16.08
N MET A 153 11.80 -1.10 -16.52
CA MET A 153 11.84 -1.77 -17.83
C MET A 153 11.75 -0.77 -18.97
N PHE A 154 10.92 0.28 -18.85
CA PHE A 154 10.82 1.35 -19.85
C PHE A 154 12.11 2.16 -19.93
N ASP A 155 12.65 2.59 -18.78
CA ASP A 155 13.88 3.36 -18.69
C ASP A 155 15.08 2.59 -19.26
N ALA A 156 15.22 1.31 -18.90
CA ALA A 156 16.27 0.44 -19.43
C ALA A 156 16.19 0.25 -20.95
N ALA A 157 14.99 0.37 -21.50
CA ALA A 157 14.74 0.27 -22.92
C ALA A 157 14.79 1.63 -23.65
N GLY A 158 14.97 2.74 -22.94
CA GLY A 158 14.95 4.10 -23.48
C GLY A 158 13.57 4.51 -24.02
N VAL A 159 12.50 4.09 -23.34
CA VAL A 159 11.11 4.43 -23.68
C VAL A 159 10.73 5.73 -23.00
N THR A 160 10.29 6.73 -23.76
CA THR A 160 9.69 7.96 -23.22
C THR A 160 8.22 7.72 -22.87
N TYR A 161 7.81 8.11 -21.66
CA TYR A 161 6.44 7.97 -21.19
C TYR A 161 6.04 9.13 -20.29
N ARG A 162 4.72 9.33 -20.10
CA ARG A 162 4.14 10.23 -19.09
C ARG A 162 3.42 9.38 -18.06
N THR A 163 3.43 9.81 -16.80
CA THR A 163 2.77 9.10 -15.69
C THR A 163 1.54 9.85 -15.20
N GLU A 164 0.57 9.11 -14.63
CA GLU A 164 -0.58 9.65 -13.93
C GLU A 164 -1.41 10.62 -14.77
N VAL A 165 -1.59 10.31 -16.06
CA VAL A 165 -2.24 11.20 -17.05
C VAL A 165 -3.77 11.05 -16.99
N ARG A 166 -4.48 12.16 -16.92
CA ARG A 166 -5.95 12.17 -16.85
C ARG A 166 -6.58 11.95 -18.23
N SER A 167 -7.68 11.21 -18.26
CA SER A 167 -8.46 10.99 -19.50
C SER A 167 -8.96 12.28 -20.14
N THR A 168 -9.14 13.34 -19.36
CA THR A 168 -9.56 14.68 -19.83
C THR A 168 -8.56 15.35 -20.78
N GLU A 169 -7.33 14.85 -20.86
CA GLU A 169 -6.35 15.33 -21.84
C GLU A 169 -6.58 14.75 -23.25
N PHE A 170 -7.41 13.73 -23.38
CA PHE A 170 -7.73 13.04 -24.63
C PHE A 170 -9.16 13.35 -25.08
N LEU A 171 -9.38 14.58 -25.53
CA LEU A 171 -10.70 15.08 -25.91
C LEU A 171 -11.33 14.27 -27.08
N ASP A 172 -10.53 13.60 -27.87
CA ASP A 172 -10.97 12.75 -28.98
C ASP A 172 -11.66 11.46 -28.49
N ILE A 173 -11.43 11.04 -27.23
CA ILE A 173 -12.03 9.81 -26.67
C ILE A 173 -13.34 10.13 -25.96
N ILE A 174 -14.36 10.50 -26.71
CA ILE A 174 -15.70 10.88 -26.20
C ILE A 174 -16.37 9.73 -25.43
N SER A 175 -16.07 8.48 -25.79
CA SER A 175 -16.67 7.27 -25.23
C SER A 175 -16.34 6.98 -23.77
N LEU A 176 -15.36 7.68 -23.17
CA LEU A 176 -15.03 7.56 -21.75
C LEU A 176 -16.02 8.27 -20.84
N GLY A 177 -16.90 9.13 -21.41
CA GLY A 177 -17.91 9.86 -20.65
C GLY A 177 -17.33 10.95 -19.76
N VAL A 178 -18.09 11.32 -18.72
CA VAL A 178 -17.73 12.41 -17.78
C VAL A 178 -16.82 11.93 -16.63
N ASP A 179 -16.66 10.62 -16.43
CA ASP A 179 -15.84 10.07 -15.36
C ASP A 179 -14.37 10.25 -15.70
N VAL A 180 -13.68 11.04 -14.87
CA VAL A 180 -12.24 11.26 -15.03
C VAL A 180 -11.49 10.00 -14.61
N LYS A 181 -10.88 9.33 -15.58
CA LYS A 181 -9.89 8.26 -15.34
C LYS A 181 -8.49 8.82 -15.32
N ARG A 182 -7.60 8.13 -14.63
CA ARG A 182 -6.17 8.46 -14.58
C ARG A 182 -5.40 7.21 -14.96
N PHE A 183 -4.68 7.28 -16.06
CA PHE A 183 -3.84 6.19 -16.56
C PHE A 183 -2.47 6.23 -15.89
N ASP A 184 -1.97 5.08 -15.48
CA ASP A 184 -0.65 4.97 -14.84
C ASP A 184 0.46 5.46 -15.77
N PHE A 185 0.38 5.09 -17.06
CA PHE A 185 1.33 5.55 -18.07
C PHE A 185 0.64 5.91 -19.38
N VAL A 186 1.26 6.83 -20.10
CA VAL A 186 0.92 7.15 -21.50
C VAL A 186 2.19 7.17 -22.32
N ILE A 187 2.16 6.43 -23.46
CA ILE A 187 3.25 6.40 -24.43
C ILE A 187 2.68 6.83 -25.78
N LYS A 188 3.35 7.77 -26.44
CA LYS A 188 3.03 8.19 -27.80
C LYS A 188 4.03 7.60 -28.78
N THR A 189 3.55 6.99 -29.84
CA THR A 189 4.35 6.56 -30.98
C THR A 189 3.91 7.27 -32.24
N ALA A 190 4.63 7.11 -33.32
CA ALA A 190 4.23 7.62 -34.62
C ALA A 190 2.93 6.98 -35.15
N VAL A 191 2.51 5.87 -34.57
CA VAL A 191 1.31 5.10 -34.96
C VAL A 191 0.14 5.36 -34.06
N LYS A 192 0.34 5.28 -32.71
CA LYS A 192 -0.73 5.32 -31.71
C LYS A 192 -0.29 5.98 -30.40
N THR A 193 -1.28 6.38 -29.60
CA THR A 193 -1.13 6.71 -28.19
C THR A 193 -1.63 5.53 -27.33
N TYR A 194 -0.75 4.99 -26.51
CA TYR A 194 -1.02 3.87 -25.61
C TYR A 194 -1.40 4.40 -24.23
N LEU A 195 -2.59 4.01 -23.75
CA LEU A 195 -3.13 4.35 -22.42
C LEU A 195 -3.00 3.12 -21.56
N ILE A 196 -2.12 3.16 -20.55
CA ILE A 196 -1.61 1.98 -19.84
C ILE A 196 -2.05 1.99 -18.39
N GLU A 197 -2.59 0.87 -17.94
CA GLU A 197 -2.90 0.55 -16.54
C GLU A 197 -2.04 -0.61 -16.06
N THR A 198 -1.62 -0.56 -14.79
CA THR A 198 -0.75 -1.60 -14.20
C THR A 198 -1.30 -2.10 -12.88
N ASN A 199 -1.29 -3.42 -12.68
CA ASN A 199 -1.72 -4.02 -11.42
C ASN A 199 -0.88 -5.24 -11.07
N PHE A 200 -0.59 -5.43 -9.79
CA PHE A 200 -0.04 -6.67 -9.26
C PHE A 200 -0.93 -7.18 -8.13
N TYR A 201 -1.32 -8.43 -8.22
CA TYR A 201 -2.16 -9.06 -7.21
C TYR A 201 -1.44 -10.23 -6.54
N ASN A 202 -1.23 -10.15 -5.21
CA ASN A 202 -0.52 -11.15 -4.42
C ASN A 202 -1.34 -11.75 -3.27
N SER A 203 -2.54 -11.27 -3.04
CA SER A 203 -3.47 -11.82 -2.04
C SER A 203 -4.90 -11.82 -2.58
N SER A 204 -5.79 -12.63 -2.00
CA SER A 204 -7.20 -12.71 -2.40
C SER A 204 -7.85 -11.33 -2.22
N GLU A 205 -8.05 -10.64 -3.33
CA GLU A 205 -8.71 -9.35 -3.35
C GLU A 205 -10.06 -9.51 -4.05
N SER A 206 -11.11 -9.02 -3.41
CA SER A 206 -12.45 -8.90 -4.01
C SER A 206 -12.43 -8.06 -5.31
N LYS A 207 -11.37 -7.29 -5.51
CA LYS A 207 -11.17 -6.39 -6.65
C LYS A 207 -10.74 -7.07 -7.95
N LEU A 208 -10.25 -8.33 -7.94
CA LEU A 208 -9.80 -9.02 -9.16
C LEU A 208 -10.86 -9.02 -10.25
N ASN A 209 -12.05 -9.51 -9.91
CA ASN A 209 -13.18 -9.61 -10.84
C ASN A 209 -13.68 -8.22 -11.29
N GLU A 210 -13.70 -7.27 -10.37
CA GLU A 210 -14.11 -5.89 -10.63
C GLU A 210 -13.13 -5.21 -11.61
N THR A 211 -11.82 -5.36 -11.37
CA THR A 211 -10.80 -4.79 -12.25
C THR A 211 -10.82 -5.42 -13.64
N ALA A 212 -10.87 -6.76 -13.73
CA ALA A 212 -10.95 -7.43 -15.02
C ALA A 212 -12.17 -6.98 -15.84
N ARG A 213 -13.34 -6.88 -15.19
CA ARG A 213 -14.57 -6.38 -15.80
C ARG A 213 -14.43 -4.92 -16.23
N SER A 214 -13.96 -4.04 -15.35
CA SER A 214 -13.81 -2.61 -15.64
C SER A 214 -12.90 -2.37 -16.84
N TYR A 215 -11.78 -3.13 -16.94
CA TYR A 215 -10.86 -2.96 -18.05
C TYR A 215 -11.36 -3.62 -19.35
N SER A 216 -12.13 -4.71 -19.24
CA SER A 216 -12.83 -5.29 -20.38
C SER A 216 -13.91 -4.35 -20.95
N ASP A 217 -14.52 -3.52 -20.11
CA ASP A 217 -15.52 -2.52 -20.53
C ASP A 217 -14.87 -1.27 -21.15
N ILE A 218 -13.67 -0.90 -20.68
CA ILE A 218 -13.00 0.33 -21.14
C ILE A 218 -12.15 0.12 -22.40
N ALA A 219 -11.51 -1.04 -22.53
CA ALA A 219 -10.62 -1.31 -23.67
C ALA A 219 -11.32 -1.15 -25.04
N PRO A 220 -12.51 -1.71 -25.29
CA PRO A 220 -13.23 -1.48 -26.56
C PRO A 220 -13.58 -0.03 -26.79
N LYS A 221 -13.91 0.73 -25.72
CA LYS A 221 -14.26 2.16 -25.82
C LYS A 221 -13.07 3.01 -26.28
N ILE A 222 -11.86 2.65 -25.87
CA ILE A 222 -10.63 3.33 -26.30
C ILE A 222 -10.22 2.83 -27.67
N ASN A 223 -10.20 1.52 -27.87
CA ASN A 223 -9.66 0.88 -29.08
C ASN A 223 -10.52 1.12 -30.33
N GLN A 224 -11.76 1.59 -30.21
CA GLN A 224 -12.55 2.03 -31.37
C GLN A 224 -11.94 3.26 -32.08
N TYR A 225 -11.06 4.01 -31.42
CA TYR A 225 -10.34 5.14 -31.98
C TYR A 225 -8.98 4.67 -32.50
N PRO A 226 -8.72 4.68 -33.83
CA PRO A 226 -7.48 4.11 -34.39
C PRO A 226 -6.19 4.71 -33.85
N ALA A 227 -6.25 5.96 -33.40
CA ALA A 227 -5.09 6.68 -32.83
C ALA A 227 -4.79 6.28 -31.36
N PHE A 228 -5.61 5.46 -30.73
CA PHE A 228 -5.46 5.08 -29.32
C PHE A 228 -5.51 3.57 -29.14
N GLU A 229 -4.84 3.10 -28.09
CA GLU A 229 -4.91 1.71 -27.67
C GLU A 229 -4.80 1.60 -26.15
N PHE A 230 -5.74 0.84 -25.54
CA PHE A 230 -5.68 0.51 -24.13
C PHE A 230 -4.74 -0.68 -23.90
N VAL A 231 -3.81 -0.51 -22.96
CA VAL A 231 -2.86 -1.55 -22.56
C VAL A 231 -3.07 -1.88 -21.08
N TRP A 232 -3.17 -3.15 -20.79
CA TRP A 232 -3.21 -3.62 -19.40
C TRP A 232 -2.00 -4.49 -19.11
N ILE A 233 -1.20 -4.07 -18.11
CA ILE A 233 -0.05 -4.84 -17.62
C ILE A 233 -0.44 -5.38 -16.24
N THR A 234 -0.70 -6.69 -16.15
CA THR A 234 -1.10 -7.32 -14.89
C THR A 234 -0.26 -8.57 -14.63
N ASP A 235 0.00 -8.83 -13.35
CA ASP A 235 0.73 -10.01 -12.93
C ASP A 235 0.29 -10.47 -11.53
N GLY A 236 0.82 -11.61 -11.09
CA GLY A 236 0.53 -12.18 -9.79
C GLY A 236 -0.22 -13.52 -9.86
N LYS A 237 0.31 -14.53 -9.17
CA LYS A 237 -0.29 -15.89 -9.15
C LYS A 237 -1.69 -15.95 -8.54
N ILE A 238 -2.14 -14.92 -7.82
CA ILE A 238 -3.51 -14.90 -7.29
C ILE A 238 -4.56 -14.95 -8.39
N TRP A 239 -4.23 -14.60 -9.64
CA TRP A 239 -5.10 -14.79 -10.80
C TRP A 239 -5.53 -16.26 -11.00
N HIS A 240 -4.82 -17.25 -10.40
CA HIS A 240 -5.26 -18.64 -10.39
C HIS A 240 -6.63 -18.81 -9.72
N THR A 241 -7.01 -17.95 -8.79
CA THR A 241 -8.33 -17.97 -8.14
C THR A 241 -9.43 -17.34 -9.00
N ALA A 242 -9.06 -16.59 -10.05
CA ALA A 242 -9.98 -15.91 -10.96
C ALA A 242 -9.60 -16.15 -12.44
N LYS A 243 -9.09 -17.35 -12.76
CA LYS A 243 -8.60 -17.72 -14.10
C LYS A 243 -9.60 -17.35 -15.21
N ASN A 244 -10.86 -17.76 -15.04
CA ASN A 244 -11.90 -17.50 -16.05
C ASN A 244 -12.11 -16.01 -16.33
N LYS A 245 -12.00 -15.15 -15.31
CA LYS A 245 -12.17 -13.69 -15.49
C LYS A 245 -10.98 -13.07 -16.20
N LEU A 246 -9.78 -13.56 -15.92
CA LEU A 246 -8.59 -13.11 -16.65
C LEU A 246 -8.62 -13.60 -18.10
N GLU A 247 -9.13 -14.82 -18.37
CA GLU A 247 -9.27 -15.37 -19.71
C GLU A 247 -10.29 -14.59 -20.54
N GLU A 248 -11.46 -14.24 -19.93
CA GLU A 248 -12.44 -13.35 -20.56
C GLU A 248 -11.79 -12.01 -20.94
N ALA A 249 -11.08 -11.38 -20.01
CA ALA A 249 -10.38 -10.12 -20.25
C ALA A 249 -9.28 -10.27 -21.32
N PHE A 250 -8.52 -11.35 -21.31
CA PHE A 250 -7.49 -11.63 -22.30
C PHE A 250 -8.06 -11.75 -23.73
N SER A 251 -9.29 -12.24 -23.84
CA SER A 251 -9.99 -12.34 -25.15
C SER A 251 -10.50 -10.98 -25.64
N ILE A 252 -10.84 -10.08 -24.72
CA ILE A 252 -11.42 -8.75 -25.04
C ILE A 252 -10.33 -7.69 -25.24
N ILE A 253 -9.25 -7.73 -24.43
CA ILE A 253 -8.17 -6.75 -24.40
C ILE A 253 -7.00 -7.24 -25.25
N PRO A 254 -6.79 -6.70 -26.47
CA PRO A 254 -5.71 -7.15 -27.36
C PRO A 254 -4.32 -6.95 -26.75
N SER A 255 -4.13 -5.87 -26.02
CA SER A 255 -2.84 -5.48 -25.40
C SER A 255 -2.84 -5.72 -23.90
N LEU A 256 -2.98 -7.00 -23.50
CA LEU A 256 -2.83 -7.48 -22.15
C LEU A 256 -1.49 -8.20 -22.01
N TYR A 257 -0.65 -7.72 -21.09
CA TYR A 257 0.71 -8.21 -20.86
C TYR A 257 0.92 -8.54 -19.38
N ASN A 258 1.86 -9.44 -19.10
CA ASN A 258 2.48 -9.64 -17.79
C ASN A 258 3.95 -9.15 -17.84
N LEU A 259 4.67 -9.19 -16.74
CA LEU A 259 6.07 -8.73 -16.70
C LEU A 259 6.99 -9.55 -17.59
N THR A 260 6.66 -10.82 -17.85
CA THR A 260 7.43 -11.70 -18.75
C THR A 260 7.21 -11.32 -20.22
N THR A 261 6.00 -10.89 -20.58
CA THR A 261 5.65 -10.52 -21.97
C THR A 261 5.77 -9.02 -22.24
N LEU A 262 5.96 -8.18 -21.23
CA LEU A 262 6.16 -6.73 -21.38
C LEU A 262 7.29 -6.36 -22.36
N PRO A 263 8.42 -7.10 -22.44
CA PRO A 263 9.44 -6.86 -23.47
C PRO A 263 8.93 -6.94 -24.91
N ASP A 264 7.87 -7.72 -25.19
CA ASP A 264 7.28 -7.79 -26.52
C ASP A 264 6.57 -6.49 -26.88
N PHE A 265 5.81 -5.93 -25.93
CA PHE A 265 5.21 -4.61 -26.07
C PHE A 265 6.27 -3.52 -26.28
N ILE A 266 7.33 -3.54 -25.47
CA ILE A 266 8.44 -2.58 -25.61
C ILE A 266 9.07 -2.64 -27.00
N ARG A 267 9.29 -3.83 -27.55
CA ARG A 267 9.79 -3.98 -28.93
C ARG A 267 8.83 -3.42 -29.96
N GLN A 268 7.52 -3.66 -29.79
CA GLN A 268 6.49 -3.13 -30.68
C GLN A 268 6.55 -1.60 -30.74
N ILE A 269 6.43 -0.92 -29.58
CA ILE A 269 6.41 0.56 -29.55
C ILE A 269 7.71 1.19 -30.05
N LYS A 270 8.85 0.53 -29.84
CA LYS A 270 10.12 0.99 -30.39
C LYS A 270 10.16 0.89 -31.92
N THR A 271 9.59 -0.16 -32.49
CA THR A 271 9.46 -0.32 -33.93
C THR A 271 8.52 0.72 -34.55
N GLU A 272 7.49 1.13 -33.81
CA GLU A 272 6.55 2.18 -34.23
C GLU A 272 7.14 3.60 -34.17
N GLY A 273 8.26 3.78 -33.46
CA GLY A 273 8.91 5.08 -33.28
C GLY A 273 8.25 5.88 -32.17
N ILE A 274 8.89 5.90 -30.97
CA ILE A 274 8.41 6.66 -29.82
C ILE A 274 8.59 8.15 -30.06
N LEU A 275 7.55 8.93 -29.72
CA LEU A 275 7.56 10.39 -29.79
C LEU A 275 7.86 10.99 -28.40
N GLU A 276 8.52 12.15 -28.36
CA GLU A 276 8.79 12.90 -27.14
C GLU A 276 7.52 13.52 -26.53
#